data_e18a60eb8903db8ad398b467a55dac46
#
_entry.id   e18a60eb8903db8ad398b467a55dac46
#
_cell.length_a   1.000
_cell.length_b   1.000
_cell.length_c   1.000
_cell.angle_alpha   90.00
_cell.angle_beta   90.00
_cell.angle_gamma   90.00
#
_symmetry.space_group_name_H-M   'P 1'
#
loop_
_entity.id
_entity.type
_entity.pdbx_description
1 polymer ?
#
loop_
_entity_poly.entity_id
_entity_poly.type
_entity_poly.pdbx_seq_one_letter_code
_entity_poly.pdbx_strand_id
1 'polypeptide(L)'
;MKKIIFILTCLSTLGGHLVAQNPKWFKKAAKAQISIVTMNEKGDMLQSGSGFFIDKNGTALADYQLFKQASKAKVVSGEGKEYEVEAIVGVSSLYDLVKFRVKTDKDTPALTISDRMGVKHEHVYVLPYPTKENKMCVNDTLHDIQKFNEKYGYYTLGRPLDEKYLNSPVMDEEGEVLGMIQRKANASATTSYAVSVAYGNTLFTNGMSSADNDLNAIHIRKALPADEADIRTFLFMTASRSASTTYNQYLNDYAEQFPKSSEPYTQRADFYMAHGNYAAAEEDMNAAMDVAEKKDEVYYAFSKLLYELNLKPGYT
;
A
#
# COMPACT_ATOMS: atom_id res chain seq x y z
N MET A 1 16.50 -69.14 50.96
CA MET A 1 16.56 -68.75 49.52
C MET A 1 15.66 -67.55 49.31
N LYS A 2 16.24 -66.37 49.25
CA LYS A 2 15.49 -65.08 49.04
C LYS A 2 15.48 -64.80 47.56
N LYS A 3 14.29 -64.75 46.95
CA LYS A 3 14.09 -64.33 45.54
C LYS A 3 14.05 -62.80 45.50
N ILE A 4 15.05 -62.21 44.88
CA ILE A 4 15.06 -60.77 44.54
C ILE A 4 14.30 -60.58 43.23
N ILE A 5 13.19 -59.88 43.30
CA ILE A 5 12.39 -59.46 42.12
C ILE A 5 12.99 -58.13 41.69
N PHE A 6 13.58 -58.10 40.49
CA PHE A 6 14.07 -56.87 39.81
C PHE A 6 12.91 -56.23 39.03
N ILE A 7 12.37 -55.18 39.60
CA ILE A 7 11.36 -54.37 38.84
C ILE A 7 12.11 -53.43 37.91
N LEU A 8 12.08 -53.77 36.62
CA LEU A 8 12.62 -52.91 35.55
C LEU A 8 11.58 -51.86 35.25
N THR A 9 11.75 -50.66 35.77
CA THR A 9 10.90 -49.50 35.43
C THR A 9 11.31 -48.99 34.05
N CYS A 10 10.57 -49.33 33.01
CA CYS A 10 10.68 -48.67 31.71
C CYS A 10 10.21 -47.23 31.81
N LEU A 11 11.16 -46.31 31.90
CA LEU A 11 10.93 -44.91 31.73
C LEU A 11 10.69 -44.66 30.21
N SER A 12 9.45 -44.76 29.77
CA SER A 12 9.06 -44.33 28.41
C SER A 12 9.15 -42.81 28.36
N THR A 13 10.26 -42.30 27.85
CA THR A 13 10.38 -40.91 27.41
C THR A 13 9.35 -40.73 26.29
N LEU A 14 8.21 -40.18 26.65
CA LEU A 14 7.31 -39.57 25.70
C LEU A 14 8.06 -38.38 25.07
N GLY A 15 8.79 -38.67 24.01
CA GLY A 15 9.24 -37.66 23.05
C GLY A 15 7.99 -37.05 22.39
N GLY A 16 7.39 -36.07 23.08
CA GLY A 16 6.35 -35.26 22.47
C GLY A 16 6.95 -34.63 21.22
N HIS A 17 6.53 -35.11 20.07
CA HIS A 17 6.71 -34.30 18.86
C HIS A 17 5.97 -33.01 19.10
N LEU A 18 6.71 -31.94 19.41
CA LEU A 18 6.20 -30.56 19.33
C LEU A 18 5.79 -30.35 17.90
N VAL A 19 4.53 -30.68 17.56
CA VAL A 19 3.93 -30.23 16.33
C VAL A 19 3.99 -28.72 16.40
N ALA A 20 4.75 -28.10 15.51
CA ALA A 20 4.85 -26.65 15.42
C ALA A 20 3.42 -26.11 15.26
N GLN A 21 2.92 -25.50 16.33
CA GLN A 21 1.57 -24.94 16.34
C GLN A 21 1.65 -23.49 15.89
N ASN A 22 0.76 -23.11 14.97
CA ASN A 22 0.67 -21.71 14.57
C ASN A 22 0.41 -20.80 15.77
N PRO A 23 1.00 -19.60 15.84
CA PRO A 23 0.68 -18.60 16.84
C PRO A 23 -0.82 -18.28 16.87
N LYS A 24 -1.33 -17.84 18.01
CA LYS A 24 -2.77 -17.53 18.19
C LYS A 24 -3.29 -16.50 17.18
N TRP A 25 -2.46 -15.55 16.81
CA TRP A 25 -2.79 -14.49 15.85
C TRP A 25 -2.81 -14.95 14.38
N PHE A 26 -2.25 -16.11 14.05
CA PHE A 26 -2.08 -16.60 12.67
C PHE A 26 -3.35 -16.50 11.82
N LYS A 27 -4.48 -17.04 12.32
CA LYS A 27 -5.73 -17.05 11.55
C LYS A 27 -6.25 -15.66 11.22
N LYS A 28 -6.06 -14.70 12.13
CA LYS A 28 -6.44 -13.30 11.92
C LYS A 28 -5.51 -12.65 10.92
N ALA A 29 -4.20 -12.82 11.09
CA ALA A 29 -3.17 -12.24 10.24
C ALA A 29 -3.23 -12.76 8.80
N ALA A 30 -3.51 -14.06 8.61
CA ALA A 30 -3.63 -14.66 7.28
C ALA A 30 -4.72 -14.03 6.41
N LYS A 31 -5.77 -13.45 7.00
CA LYS A 31 -6.83 -12.75 6.25
C LYS A 31 -6.34 -11.45 5.60
N ALA A 32 -5.36 -10.80 6.19
CA ALA A 32 -4.78 -9.55 5.69
C ALA A 32 -3.75 -9.76 4.59
N GLN A 33 -3.32 -10.99 4.33
CA GLN A 33 -2.48 -11.33 3.19
C GLN A 33 -3.24 -11.11 1.89
N ILE A 34 -2.54 -10.66 0.85
CA ILE A 34 -3.11 -10.47 -0.48
C ILE A 34 -2.25 -11.12 -1.56
N SER A 35 -2.92 -11.70 -2.54
CA SER A 35 -2.32 -12.04 -3.83
C SER A 35 -2.55 -10.88 -4.79
N ILE A 36 -1.56 -10.54 -5.58
CA ILE A 36 -1.56 -9.36 -6.45
C ILE A 36 -1.30 -9.81 -7.88
N VAL A 37 -2.05 -9.26 -8.83
CA VAL A 37 -1.81 -9.39 -10.27
C VAL A 37 -1.73 -7.99 -10.86
N THR A 38 -0.61 -7.69 -11.50
CA THR A 38 -0.40 -6.42 -12.21
C THR A 38 -0.59 -6.60 -13.72
N MET A 39 -1.11 -5.57 -14.37
CA MET A 39 -1.49 -5.61 -15.78
C MET A 39 -1.02 -4.33 -16.50
N ASN A 40 -0.75 -4.46 -17.79
CA ASN A 40 -0.51 -3.32 -18.67
C ASN A 40 -1.83 -2.59 -19.00
N GLU A 41 -1.76 -1.53 -19.82
CA GLU A 41 -2.91 -0.73 -20.24
C GLU A 41 -3.95 -1.58 -20.99
N LYS A 42 -3.53 -2.56 -21.76
CA LYS A 42 -4.40 -3.46 -22.53
C LYS A 42 -5.08 -4.52 -21.66
N GLY A 43 -4.64 -4.68 -20.41
CA GLY A 43 -5.15 -5.69 -19.48
C GLY A 43 -4.39 -7.02 -19.52
N ASP A 44 -3.26 -7.08 -20.25
CA ASP A 44 -2.40 -8.28 -20.22
C ASP A 44 -1.65 -8.33 -18.89
N MET A 45 -1.55 -9.53 -18.32
CA MET A 45 -0.82 -9.75 -17.06
C MET A 45 0.68 -9.49 -17.27
N LEU A 46 1.25 -8.66 -16.39
CA LEU A 46 2.68 -8.39 -16.33
C LEU A 46 3.36 -9.30 -15.32
N GLN A 47 2.92 -9.25 -14.08
CA GLN A 47 3.50 -9.99 -12.96
C GLN A 47 2.42 -10.41 -11.98
N SER A 48 2.74 -11.39 -11.15
CA SER A 48 1.96 -11.77 -9.98
C SER A 48 2.86 -11.92 -8.77
N GLY A 49 2.32 -11.63 -7.59
CA GLY A 49 3.04 -11.70 -6.34
C GLY A 49 2.10 -11.64 -5.14
N SER A 50 2.63 -11.30 -4.00
CA SER A 50 1.88 -11.15 -2.77
C SER A 50 2.20 -9.83 -2.08
N GLY A 51 1.44 -9.52 -1.04
CA GLY A 51 1.59 -8.37 -0.16
C GLY A 51 0.64 -8.51 1.01
N PHE A 52 0.39 -7.45 1.73
CA PHE A 52 -0.53 -7.46 2.87
C PHE A 52 -1.10 -6.07 3.15
N PHE A 53 -2.33 -6.06 3.63
CA PHE A 53 -2.97 -4.85 4.14
C PHE A 53 -2.37 -4.41 5.47
N ILE A 54 -2.19 -3.10 5.64
CA ILE A 54 -1.60 -2.46 6.82
C ILE A 54 -2.57 -1.55 7.55
N ASP A 55 -3.72 -1.25 6.96
CA ASP A 55 -4.80 -0.53 7.62
C ASP A 55 -6.18 -1.03 7.14
N LYS A 56 -7.23 -0.58 7.83
CA LYS A 56 -8.61 -0.93 7.52
C LYS A 56 -9.18 -0.22 6.29
N ASN A 57 -8.51 0.81 5.80
CA ASN A 57 -8.96 1.62 4.67
C ASN A 57 -8.40 1.11 3.33
N GLY A 58 -7.85 -0.11 3.31
CA GLY A 58 -7.35 -0.75 2.11
C GLY A 58 -5.93 -0.36 1.71
N THR A 59 -5.16 0.26 2.61
CA THR A 59 -3.74 0.50 2.35
C THR A 59 -2.94 -0.79 2.52
N ALA A 60 -2.03 -1.06 1.58
CA ALA A 60 -1.23 -2.28 1.53
C ALA A 60 0.22 -2.01 1.13
N LEU A 61 1.08 -2.99 1.43
CA LEU A 61 2.50 -3.01 1.06
C LEU A 61 2.80 -4.24 0.18
N ALA A 62 3.68 -4.04 -0.79
CA ALA A 62 4.29 -5.08 -1.61
C ALA A 62 5.67 -4.62 -2.12
N ASP A 63 6.33 -5.43 -2.98
CA ASP A 63 7.56 -5.02 -3.65
C ASP A 63 7.27 -4.04 -4.81
N TYR A 64 8.15 -3.06 -4.97
CA TYR A 64 8.08 -2.06 -6.03
C TYR A 64 8.19 -2.69 -7.42
N GLN A 65 9.06 -3.71 -7.58
CA GLN A 65 9.28 -4.35 -8.89
C GLN A 65 8.01 -4.99 -9.44
N LEU A 66 7.13 -5.50 -8.57
CA LEU A 66 5.85 -6.07 -8.96
C LEU A 66 4.95 -5.05 -9.69
N PHE A 67 5.03 -3.77 -9.29
CA PHE A 67 4.19 -2.69 -9.83
C PHE A 67 4.83 -1.91 -10.97
N LYS A 68 6.13 -2.08 -11.19
CA LYS A 68 6.84 -1.36 -12.25
C LYS A 68 6.20 -1.63 -13.62
N GLN A 69 5.89 -0.55 -14.38
CA GLN A 69 5.18 -0.57 -15.67
C GLN A 69 3.69 -0.98 -15.60
N ALA A 70 3.15 -1.25 -14.42
CA ALA A 70 1.74 -1.59 -14.27
C ALA A 70 0.84 -0.36 -14.49
N SER A 71 -0.18 -0.54 -15.32
CA SER A 71 -1.26 0.44 -15.53
C SER A 71 -2.50 0.11 -14.70
N LYS A 72 -2.65 -1.15 -14.30
CA LYS A 72 -3.72 -1.67 -13.44
C LYS A 72 -3.19 -2.76 -12.54
N ALA A 73 -3.83 -2.94 -11.39
CA ALA A 73 -3.58 -4.10 -10.54
C ALA A 73 -4.86 -4.53 -9.82
N LYS A 74 -4.98 -5.82 -9.58
CA LYS A 74 -6.04 -6.43 -8.77
C LYS A 74 -5.41 -7.20 -7.62
N VAL A 75 -6.10 -7.24 -6.51
CA VAL A 75 -5.69 -8.02 -5.34
C VAL A 75 -6.81 -8.93 -4.88
N VAL A 76 -6.43 -10.10 -4.36
CA VAL A 76 -7.34 -11.04 -3.71
C VAL A 76 -6.86 -11.24 -2.28
N SER A 77 -7.72 -10.93 -1.30
CA SER A 77 -7.37 -11.11 0.11
C SER A 77 -7.31 -12.58 0.51
N GLY A 78 -6.71 -12.87 1.67
CA GLY A 78 -6.69 -14.20 2.26
C GLY A 78 -8.08 -14.78 2.58
N GLU A 79 -9.12 -13.94 2.54
CA GLU A 79 -10.54 -14.35 2.63
C GLU A 79 -11.18 -14.58 1.25
N GLY A 80 -10.44 -14.38 0.15
CA GLY A 80 -10.95 -14.56 -1.21
C GLY A 80 -11.74 -13.36 -1.77
N LYS A 81 -11.68 -12.19 -1.13
CA LYS A 81 -12.31 -10.96 -1.66
C LYS A 81 -11.38 -10.29 -2.66
N GLU A 82 -11.96 -9.87 -3.78
CA GLU A 82 -11.25 -9.15 -4.84
C GLU A 82 -11.41 -7.64 -4.67
N TYR A 83 -10.32 -6.91 -4.99
CA TYR A 83 -10.27 -5.45 -4.99
C TYR A 83 -9.46 -4.96 -6.19
N GLU A 84 -9.77 -3.76 -6.67
CA GLU A 84 -8.95 -3.05 -7.63
C GLU A 84 -8.00 -2.10 -6.89
N VAL A 85 -6.74 -2.03 -7.37
CA VAL A 85 -5.81 -1.03 -6.87
C VAL A 85 -6.25 0.33 -7.39
N GLU A 86 -6.53 1.23 -6.46
CA GLU A 86 -7.05 2.55 -6.73
C GLU A 86 -5.92 3.55 -7.03
N ALA A 87 -4.91 3.58 -6.16
CA ALA A 87 -3.83 4.56 -6.26
C ALA A 87 -2.53 4.07 -5.59
N ILE A 88 -1.41 4.56 -6.11
CA ILE A 88 -0.09 4.42 -5.48
C ILE A 88 0.10 5.55 -4.48
N VAL A 89 0.37 5.21 -3.22
CA VAL A 89 0.56 6.14 -2.12
C VAL A 89 2.01 6.59 -1.99
N GLY A 90 2.96 5.71 -2.30
CA GLY A 90 4.38 6.03 -2.29
C GLY A 90 5.23 4.82 -2.63
N VAL A 91 6.48 5.04 -3.01
CA VAL A 91 7.41 4.00 -3.44
C VAL A 91 8.81 4.25 -2.91
N SER A 92 9.60 3.18 -2.88
CA SER A 92 11.04 3.22 -2.73
C SER A 92 11.66 2.13 -3.61
N SER A 93 12.30 2.50 -4.70
CA SER A 93 13.05 1.56 -5.53
C SER A 93 14.28 1.00 -4.83
N LEU A 94 14.89 1.80 -3.94
CA LEU A 94 16.07 1.40 -3.16
C LEU A 94 15.76 0.25 -2.19
N TYR A 95 14.62 0.32 -1.50
CA TYR A 95 14.21 -0.70 -0.54
C TYR A 95 13.17 -1.66 -1.09
N ASP A 96 12.89 -1.57 -2.39
CA ASP A 96 11.91 -2.40 -3.12
C ASP A 96 10.56 -2.47 -2.42
N LEU A 97 10.01 -1.29 -2.07
CA LEU A 97 8.72 -1.14 -1.40
C LEU A 97 7.77 -0.29 -2.24
N VAL A 98 6.52 -0.73 -2.34
CA VAL A 98 5.39 0.07 -2.81
C VAL A 98 4.29 0.07 -1.77
N LYS A 99 3.77 1.25 -1.48
CA LYS A 99 2.57 1.46 -0.68
C LYS A 99 1.46 1.90 -1.61
N PHE A 100 0.34 1.20 -1.57
CA PHE A 100 -0.80 1.45 -2.45
C PHE A 100 -2.11 1.31 -1.71
N ARG A 101 -3.19 1.82 -2.28
CA ARG A 101 -4.53 1.73 -1.74
C ARG A 101 -5.44 1.00 -2.74
N VAL A 102 -6.30 0.12 -2.22
CA VAL A 102 -7.37 -0.51 -3.00
C VAL A 102 -8.69 0.26 -2.83
N LYS A 103 -9.55 0.16 -3.83
CA LYS A 103 -10.91 0.69 -3.74
C LYS A 103 -11.75 -0.21 -2.83
N THR A 104 -12.26 0.34 -1.74
CA THR A 104 -13.12 -0.39 -0.80
C THR A 104 -14.04 0.56 -0.06
N ASP A 105 -15.28 0.13 0.19
CA ASP A 105 -16.32 0.79 1.00
C ASP A 105 -16.46 0.11 2.37
N LYS A 106 -15.66 -0.93 2.64
CA LYS A 106 -15.70 -1.69 3.89
C LYS A 106 -14.30 -1.87 4.45
N ASP A 107 -14.23 -2.00 5.76
CA ASP A 107 -12.97 -2.27 6.45
C ASP A 107 -12.29 -3.52 5.88
N THR A 108 -11.00 -3.41 5.58
CA THR A 108 -10.13 -4.54 5.22
C THR A 108 -9.49 -5.14 6.46
N PRO A 109 -9.23 -6.47 6.47
CA PRO A 109 -8.34 -7.05 7.47
C PRO A 109 -6.96 -6.40 7.34
N ALA A 110 -6.30 -6.09 8.45
CA ALA A 110 -4.99 -5.46 8.44
C ALA A 110 -4.03 -6.09 9.43
N LEU A 111 -2.73 -6.04 9.09
CA LEU A 111 -1.63 -6.33 9.99
C LEU A 111 -1.19 -5.05 10.71
N THR A 112 -0.82 -5.18 11.96
CA THR A 112 -0.20 -4.09 12.72
C THR A 112 1.29 -4.05 12.37
N ILE A 113 1.77 -2.90 11.94
CA ILE A 113 3.21 -2.66 11.76
C ILE A 113 3.82 -2.37 13.13
N SER A 114 4.91 -3.06 13.46
CA SER A 114 5.65 -2.79 14.68
C SER A 114 6.42 -1.47 14.59
N ASP A 115 6.30 -0.63 15.61
CA ASP A 115 7.04 0.63 15.71
C ASP A 115 8.50 0.42 16.14
N ARG A 116 8.83 -0.77 16.65
CA ARG A 116 10.18 -1.15 17.07
C ARG A 116 10.96 -1.79 15.93
N MET A 117 12.24 -1.71 16.00
CA MET A 117 13.14 -2.53 15.19
C MET A 117 13.32 -3.89 15.88
N GLY A 118 13.39 -4.97 15.08
CA GLY A 118 13.77 -6.30 15.59
C GLY A 118 15.16 -6.31 16.22
N VAL A 119 15.44 -7.30 17.05
CA VAL A 119 16.74 -7.48 17.70
C VAL A 119 17.43 -8.76 17.21
N LYS A 120 18.77 -8.77 17.24
CA LYS A 120 19.55 -9.95 16.83
C LYS A 120 19.19 -11.17 17.70
N HIS A 121 19.04 -12.32 17.05
CA HIS A 121 18.61 -13.59 17.63
C HIS A 121 17.15 -13.63 18.10
N GLU A 122 16.36 -12.63 17.73
CA GLU A 122 14.91 -12.65 17.97
C GLU A 122 14.24 -13.74 17.13
N HIS A 123 13.36 -14.51 17.77
CA HIS A 123 12.52 -15.49 17.09
C HIS A 123 11.42 -14.76 16.33
N VAL A 124 11.22 -15.17 15.07
CA VAL A 124 10.24 -14.54 14.17
C VAL A 124 9.46 -15.59 13.36
N TYR A 125 8.34 -15.17 12.84
CA TYR A 125 7.47 -15.98 12.00
C TYR A 125 7.33 -15.36 10.63
N VAL A 126 7.64 -16.11 9.57
CA VAL A 126 7.31 -15.69 8.21
C VAL A 126 5.92 -16.20 7.87
N LEU A 127 4.99 -15.28 7.58
CA LEU A 127 3.60 -15.57 7.30
C LEU A 127 3.35 -15.61 5.78
N PRO A 128 3.24 -16.81 5.15
CA PRO A 128 3.00 -16.89 3.71
C PRO A 128 1.54 -16.56 3.35
N TYR A 129 1.30 -16.22 2.09
CA TYR A 129 -0.07 -16.12 1.57
C TYR A 129 -0.81 -17.47 1.76
N PRO A 130 -2.04 -17.47 2.31
CA PRO A 130 -2.75 -18.69 2.63
C PRO A 130 -3.18 -19.43 1.37
N THR A 131 -2.69 -20.68 1.24
CA THR A 131 -3.09 -21.61 0.19
C THR A 131 -3.45 -22.96 0.83
N LYS A 132 -3.87 -23.94 0.01
CA LYS A 132 -4.08 -25.32 0.52
C LYS A 132 -2.80 -25.92 1.11
N GLU A 133 -1.64 -25.49 0.61
CA GLU A 133 -0.31 -25.98 1.01
C GLU A 133 0.31 -25.15 2.13
N ASN A 134 0.07 -23.83 2.14
CA ASN A 134 0.66 -22.88 3.11
C ASN A 134 -0.29 -22.66 4.30
N LYS A 135 -0.33 -23.60 5.22
CA LYS A 135 -1.22 -23.56 6.41
C LYS A 135 -0.50 -23.19 7.70
N MET A 136 0.79 -22.94 7.64
CA MET A 136 1.64 -22.70 8.81
C MET A 136 2.63 -21.58 8.55
N CYS A 137 2.96 -20.84 9.62
CA CYS A 137 4.11 -19.95 9.58
C CYS A 137 5.42 -20.73 9.46
N VAL A 138 6.41 -20.09 8.84
CA VAL A 138 7.79 -20.56 8.91
C VAL A 138 8.46 -19.89 10.10
N ASN A 139 8.91 -20.70 11.08
CA ASN A 139 9.69 -20.21 12.21
C ASN A 139 11.13 -19.92 11.77
N ASP A 140 11.66 -18.79 12.14
CA ASP A 140 13.03 -18.39 11.85
C ASP A 140 13.57 -17.49 12.97
N THR A 141 14.78 -16.98 12.79
CA THR A 141 15.45 -16.11 13.74
C THR A 141 16.14 -14.98 12.96
N LEU A 142 16.11 -13.77 13.49
CA LEU A 142 16.88 -12.66 12.96
C LEU A 142 18.37 -12.90 13.24
N HIS A 143 19.13 -13.30 12.20
CA HIS A 143 20.53 -13.66 12.35
C HIS A 143 21.43 -12.43 12.43
N ASP A 144 21.13 -11.40 11.63
CA ASP A 144 21.85 -10.13 11.63
C ASP A 144 20.93 -8.98 11.25
N ILE A 145 21.31 -7.75 11.64
CA ILE A 145 20.53 -6.54 11.40
C ILE A 145 21.48 -5.43 10.98
N GLN A 146 21.25 -4.92 9.78
CA GLN A 146 21.89 -3.70 9.31
C GLN A 146 20.91 -2.53 9.47
N LYS A 147 21.33 -1.46 10.14
CA LYS A 147 20.50 -0.27 10.32
C LYS A 147 20.59 0.65 9.10
N PHE A 148 19.48 1.22 8.70
CA PHE A 148 19.43 2.31 7.73
C PHE A 148 18.54 3.44 8.25
N ASN A 149 18.87 4.68 7.85
CA ASN A 149 18.21 5.89 8.35
C ASN A 149 18.07 5.89 9.90
N GLU A 150 19.08 5.34 10.60
CA GLU A 150 19.19 5.22 12.07
C GLU A 150 18.05 4.48 12.77
N LYS A 151 16.89 4.36 12.15
CA LYS A 151 15.61 3.92 12.75
C LYS A 151 15.13 2.56 12.21
N TYR A 152 15.51 2.17 11.01
CA TYR A 152 14.97 0.99 10.34
C TYR A 152 16.00 -0.12 10.25
N GLY A 153 15.53 -1.39 10.22
CA GLY A 153 16.37 -2.56 10.09
C GLY A 153 16.28 -3.19 8.69
N TYR A 154 17.42 -3.62 8.17
CA TYR A 154 17.50 -4.60 7.11
C TYR A 154 17.93 -5.91 7.75
N TYR A 155 17.05 -6.88 7.73
CA TYR A 155 17.17 -8.11 8.50
C TYR A 155 17.75 -9.24 7.65
N THR A 156 18.68 -10.01 8.21
CA THR A 156 19.13 -11.29 7.66
C THR A 156 18.47 -12.41 8.45
N LEU A 157 17.77 -13.33 7.79
CA LEU A 157 17.15 -14.49 8.39
C LEU A 157 18.15 -15.65 8.47
N GLY A 158 17.88 -16.63 9.35
CA GLY A 158 18.77 -17.75 9.62
C GLY A 158 18.87 -18.78 8.48
N ARG A 159 17.92 -18.79 7.54
CA ARG A 159 17.88 -19.76 6.43
C ARG A 159 17.42 -19.15 5.12
N PRO A 160 17.72 -19.79 3.99
CA PRO A 160 17.14 -19.42 2.71
C PRO A 160 15.67 -19.83 2.63
N LEU A 161 14.81 -18.93 2.20
CA LEU A 161 13.41 -19.18 1.92
C LEU A 161 13.18 -19.29 0.41
N ASP A 162 12.19 -20.05 0.00
CA ASP A 162 11.78 -20.16 -1.42
C ASP A 162 11.13 -18.88 -1.91
N GLU A 163 11.08 -18.67 -3.24
CA GLU A 163 10.46 -17.48 -3.86
C GLU A 163 8.98 -17.31 -3.51
N LYS A 164 8.27 -18.39 -3.17
CA LYS A 164 6.88 -18.34 -2.71
C LYS A 164 6.67 -17.52 -1.42
N TYR A 165 7.75 -17.22 -0.68
CA TYR A 165 7.74 -16.37 0.51
C TYR A 165 8.09 -14.91 0.22
N LEU A 166 8.37 -14.55 -1.04
CA LEU A 166 8.60 -13.16 -1.42
C LEU A 166 7.40 -12.31 -0.99
N ASN A 167 7.68 -11.13 -0.42
CA ASN A 167 6.69 -10.20 0.15
C ASN A 167 5.90 -10.73 1.35
N SER A 168 6.24 -11.89 1.87
CA SER A 168 5.65 -12.36 3.14
C SER A 168 6.10 -11.49 4.29
N PRO A 169 5.19 -11.08 5.20
CA PRO A 169 5.57 -10.36 6.40
C PRO A 169 6.34 -11.25 7.36
N VAL A 170 7.35 -10.65 7.98
CA VAL A 170 8.12 -11.20 9.10
C VAL A 170 7.50 -10.64 10.37
N MET A 171 6.90 -11.54 11.17
CA MET A 171 6.11 -11.22 12.35
C MET A 171 6.92 -11.53 13.62
N ASP A 172 6.72 -10.75 14.66
CA ASP A 172 7.19 -11.07 16.00
C ASP A 172 6.24 -12.04 16.74
N GLU A 173 6.52 -12.31 18.00
CA GLU A 173 5.69 -13.22 18.82
C GLU A 173 4.31 -12.65 19.12
N GLU A 174 4.18 -11.34 19.19
CA GLU A 174 2.93 -10.61 19.42
C GLU A 174 2.05 -10.54 18.17
N GLY A 175 2.61 -10.85 17.00
CA GLY A 175 1.92 -10.80 15.70
C GLY A 175 1.95 -9.41 15.06
N GLU A 176 2.96 -8.62 15.38
CA GLU A 176 3.26 -7.37 14.70
C GLU A 176 4.29 -7.58 13.58
N VAL A 177 4.20 -6.81 12.52
CA VAL A 177 5.08 -6.95 11.36
C VAL A 177 6.36 -6.15 11.57
N LEU A 178 7.49 -6.83 11.67
CA LEU A 178 8.82 -6.21 11.72
C LEU A 178 9.35 -5.90 10.31
N GLY A 179 9.14 -6.81 9.36
CA GLY A 179 9.73 -6.72 8.04
C GLY A 179 8.93 -7.42 6.95
N MET A 180 9.37 -7.27 5.71
CA MET A 180 8.84 -7.94 4.52
C MET A 180 9.99 -8.65 3.80
N ILE A 181 9.80 -9.94 3.47
CA ILE A 181 10.79 -10.74 2.74
C ILE A 181 11.08 -10.13 1.38
N GLN A 182 12.36 -9.95 1.09
CA GLN A 182 12.86 -9.38 -0.14
C GLN A 182 13.32 -10.45 -1.14
N ARG A 183 13.38 -10.06 -2.40
CA ARG A 183 13.94 -10.89 -3.46
C ARG A 183 15.40 -11.21 -3.17
N LYS A 184 15.81 -12.45 -3.40
CA LYS A 184 17.21 -12.85 -3.27
C LYS A 184 18.08 -12.10 -4.29
N ALA A 185 19.26 -11.66 -3.85
CA ALA A 185 20.22 -11.01 -4.73
C ALA A 185 20.72 -11.95 -5.84
N ASN A 186 20.81 -13.26 -5.55
CA ASN A 186 21.16 -14.32 -6.51
C ASN A 186 20.59 -15.66 -6.05
N ALA A 187 20.52 -16.62 -6.97
CA ALA A 187 19.96 -17.95 -6.71
C ALA A 187 20.76 -18.81 -5.70
N SER A 188 22.03 -18.49 -5.49
CA SER A 188 22.91 -19.20 -4.54
C SER A 188 22.94 -18.57 -3.14
N ALA A 189 22.09 -17.58 -2.86
CA ALA A 189 22.00 -16.98 -1.53
C ALA A 189 21.64 -18.03 -0.48
N THR A 190 22.45 -18.12 0.58
CA THR A 190 22.29 -19.09 1.67
C THR A 190 21.39 -18.57 2.79
N THR A 191 20.95 -17.33 2.70
CA THR A 191 20.08 -16.64 3.67
C THR A 191 18.98 -15.91 2.94
N SER A 192 17.93 -15.51 3.65
CA SER A 192 16.89 -14.60 3.18
C SER A 192 17.02 -13.26 3.87
N TYR A 193 16.49 -12.25 3.23
CA TYR A 193 16.53 -10.88 3.71
C TYR A 193 15.12 -10.32 3.84
N ALA A 194 14.95 -9.41 4.79
CA ALA A 194 13.71 -8.66 4.95
C ALA A 194 14.01 -7.19 5.25
N VAL A 195 13.20 -6.30 4.69
CA VAL A 195 13.30 -4.86 4.97
C VAL A 195 12.26 -4.46 6.01
N SER A 196 12.61 -3.56 6.92
CA SER A 196 11.67 -3.01 7.90
C SER A 196 10.47 -2.36 7.22
N VAL A 197 9.27 -2.86 7.50
CA VAL A 197 8.02 -2.32 6.94
C VAL A 197 7.61 -1.00 7.59
N ALA A 198 8.14 -0.68 8.77
CA ALA A 198 7.95 0.64 9.39
C ALA A 198 8.46 1.78 8.47
N TYR A 199 9.41 1.50 7.57
CA TYR A 199 9.81 2.44 6.53
C TYR A 199 8.65 2.83 5.59
N GLY A 200 7.68 1.95 5.38
CA GLY A 200 6.45 2.22 4.64
C GLY A 200 5.65 3.41 5.17
N ASN A 201 5.81 3.76 6.45
CA ASN A 201 5.18 4.94 7.03
C ASN A 201 5.77 6.27 6.51
N THR A 202 6.95 6.23 5.89
CA THR A 202 7.58 7.40 5.23
C THR A 202 7.19 7.53 3.76
N LEU A 203 6.55 6.51 3.19
CA LEU A 203 6.14 6.49 1.79
C LEU A 203 4.79 7.19 1.64
N PHE A 204 4.80 8.37 1.03
CA PHE A 204 3.61 9.17 0.70
C PHE A 204 3.91 10.09 -0.48
N THR A 205 2.86 10.50 -1.15
CA THR A 205 2.92 11.52 -2.21
C THR A 205 3.03 12.92 -1.60
N ASN A 206 3.69 13.81 -2.32
CA ASN A 206 3.82 15.24 -2.01
C ASN A 206 3.68 16.06 -3.29
N GLY A 207 3.81 17.37 -3.21
CA GLY A 207 3.67 18.27 -4.35
C GLY A 207 4.58 17.97 -5.54
N MET A 208 5.76 17.40 -5.29
CA MET A 208 6.74 17.05 -6.34
C MET A 208 6.62 15.61 -6.87
N SER A 209 5.68 14.82 -6.36
CA SER A 209 5.54 13.40 -6.71
C SER A 209 5.28 13.14 -8.21
N SER A 210 4.72 14.11 -8.92
CA SER A 210 4.55 14.01 -10.38
C SER A 210 5.88 14.06 -11.15
N ALA A 211 6.96 14.53 -10.52
CA ALA A 211 8.31 14.56 -11.09
C ALA A 211 9.19 13.39 -10.61
N ASP A 212 8.70 12.56 -9.70
CA ASP A 212 9.42 11.40 -9.17
C ASP A 212 9.49 10.27 -10.21
N ASN A 213 10.69 9.88 -10.59
CA ASN A 213 10.93 8.86 -11.61
C ASN A 213 10.45 7.47 -11.19
N ASP A 214 10.60 7.11 -9.92
CA ASP A 214 10.18 5.80 -9.41
C ASP A 214 8.65 5.71 -9.37
N LEU A 215 7.97 6.76 -8.91
CA LEU A 215 6.52 6.84 -8.99
C LEU A 215 6.02 6.81 -10.44
N ASN A 216 6.68 7.52 -11.35
CA ASN A 216 6.29 7.59 -12.76
C ASN A 216 6.56 6.29 -13.53
N ALA A 217 7.45 5.42 -13.03
CA ALA A 217 7.64 4.08 -13.58
C ALA A 217 6.44 3.15 -13.32
N ILE A 218 5.50 3.54 -12.47
CA ILE A 218 4.20 2.86 -12.27
C ILE A 218 3.13 3.73 -12.92
N HIS A 219 2.35 3.17 -13.83
CA HIS A 219 1.34 3.92 -14.60
C HIS A 219 -0.04 3.98 -13.91
N ILE A 220 -0.22 3.27 -12.80
CA ILE A 220 -1.40 3.44 -11.94
C ILE A 220 -1.37 4.86 -11.36
N ARG A 221 -2.54 5.51 -11.24
CA ARG A 221 -2.63 6.86 -10.70
C ARG A 221 -2.02 6.95 -9.30
N LYS A 222 -1.55 8.14 -8.91
CA LYS A 222 -0.99 8.39 -7.58
C LYS A 222 -2.13 8.81 -6.63
N ALA A 223 -1.99 8.52 -5.35
CA ALA A 223 -2.83 9.16 -4.35
C ALA A 223 -2.55 10.67 -4.32
N LEU A 224 -3.53 11.48 -3.97
CA LEU A 224 -3.28 12.89 -3.67
C LEU A 224 -2.44 13.01 -2.40
N PRO A 225 -1.59 14.05 -2.28
CA PRO A 225 -0.95 14.41 -1.04
C PRO A 225 -1.95 14.64 0.10
N ALA A 226 -1.49 14.55 1.34
CA ALA A 226 -2.34 14.80 2.50
C ALA A 226 -2.51 16.31 2.81
N ASP A 227 -1.51 17.11 2.47
CA ASP A 227 -1.51 18.55 2.68
C ASP A 227 -2.07 19.29 1.46
N GLU A 228 -2.91 20.30 1.70
CA GLU A 228 -3.60 21.03 0.64
C GLU A 228 -2.65 21.86 -0.24
N ALA A 229 -1.57 22.40 0.31
CA ALA A 229 -0.57 23.14 -0.47
C ALA A 229 0.21 22.20 -1.40
N ASP A 230 0.49 21.00 -0.92
CA ASP A 230 1.08 19.94 -1.73
C ASP A 230 0.14 19.46 -2.84
N ILE A 231 -1.17 19.37 -2.59
CA ILE A 231 -2.16 19.04 -3.63
C ILE A 231 -2.13 20.08 -4.75
N ARG A 232 -2.12 21.36 -4.42
CA ARG A 232 -2.04 22.44 -5.43
C ARG A 232 -0.81 22.30 -6.32
N THR A 233 0.33 22.07 -5.70
CA THR A 233 1.60 21.88 -6.42
C THR A 233 1.53 20.61 -7.30
N PHE A 234 1.03 19.50 -6.75
CA PHE A 234 0.86 18.24 -7.47
C PHE A 234 -0.06 18.40 -8.68
N LEU A 235 -1.23 19.04 -8.53
CA LEU A 235 -2.18 19.27 -9.61
C LEU A 235 -1.59 20.18 -10.69
N PHE A 236 -0.91 21.26 -10.31
CA PHE A 236 -0.22 22.13 -11.26
C PHE A 236 0.80 21.35 -12.10
N MET A 237 1.63 20.54 -11.46
CA MET A 237 2.66 19.73 -12.14
C MET A 237 2.07 18.59 -12.99
N THR A 238 0.84 18.17 -12.68
CA THR A 238 0.18 17.01 -13.30
C THR A 238 -0.74 17.41 -14.45
N ALA A 239 -1.26 18.63 -14.46
CA ALA A 239 -2.28 19.11 -15.42
C ALA A 239 -1.90 18.88 -16.88
N SER A 240 -0.64 19.12 -17.26
CA SER A 240 -0.16 18.96 -18.64
C SER A 240 0.30 17.53 -19.00
N ARG A 241 0.37 16.64 -18.01
CA ARG A 241 0.95 15.29 -18.17
C ARG A 241 -0.08 14.18 -18.06
N SER A 242 -1.22 14.46 -17.44
CA SER A 242 -2.28 13.47 -17.22
C SER A 242 -3.33 13.52 -18.31
N ALA A 243 -3.93 12.36 -18.61
CA ALA A 243 -5.17 12.34 -19.39
C ALA A 243 -6.27 13.12 -18.67
N SER A 244 -7.15 13.79 -19.41
CA SER A 244 -8.24 14.60 -18.87
C SER A 244 -9.11 13.83 -17.86
N THR A 245 -9.37 12.54 -18.11
CA THR A 245 -10.14 11.69 -17.20
C THR A 245 -9.43 11.49 -15.86
N THR A 246 -8.12 11.24 -15.86
CA THR A 246 -7.31 11.10 -14.65
C THR A 246 -7.20 12.42 -13.88
N TYR A 247 -7.03 13.53 -14.60
CA TYR A 247 -6.98 14.85 -13.97
C TYR A 247 -8.30 15.21 -13.29
N ASN A 248 -9.43 14.94 -13.95
CA ASN A 248 -10.75 15.13 -13.35
C ASN A 248 -10.97 14.26 -12.09
N GLN A 249 -10.45 13.03 -12.09
CA GLN A 249 -10.48 12.20 -10.89
C GLN A 249 -9.70 12.83 -9.73
N TYR A 250 -8.52 13.40 -9.99
CA TYR A 250 -7.78 14.14 -8.96
C TYR A 250 -8.57 15.34 -8.41
N LEU A 251 -9.28 16.08 -9.26
CA LEU A 251 -10.11 17.20 -8.81
C LEU A 251 -11.29 16.71 -7.93
N ASN A 252 -11.90 15.57 -8.28
CA ASN A 252 -12.93 14.95 -7.46
C ASN A 252 -12.38 14.51 -6.10
N ASP A 253 -11.25 13.79 -6.09
CA ASP A 253 -10.59 13.35 -4.85
C ASP A 253 -10.22 14.56 -3.97
N TYR A 254 -9.81 15.67 -4.58
CA TYR A 254 -9.49 16.91 -3.84
C TYR A 254 -10.73 17.49 -3.17
N ALA A 255 -11.86 17.56 -3.87
CA ALA A 255 -13.12 18.02 -3.30
C ALA A 255 -13.62 17.12 -2.16
N GLU A 256 -13.44 15.79 -2.29
CA GLU A 256 -13.76 14.83 -1.22
C GLU A 256 -12.85 14.99 0.00
N GLN A 257 -11.56 15.21 -0.22
CA GLN A 257 -10.57 15.33 0.86
C GLN A 257 -10.69 16.66 1.63
N PHE A 258 -11.07 17.74 0.93
CA PHE A 258 -11.21 19.09 1.46
C PHE A 258 -12.57 19.70 1.15
N PRO A 259 -13.68 19.15 1.67
CA PRO A 259 -15.03 19.58 1.28
C PRO A 259 -15.40 20.98 1.76
N LYS A 260 -14.59 21.58 2.65
CA LYS A 260 -14.78 22.95 3.15
C LYS A 260 -13.88 23.98 2.46
N SER A 261 -12.98 23.54 1.59
CA SER A 261 -12.17 24.41 0.75
C SER A 261 -12.95 24.77 -0.51
N SER A 262 -12.93 26.02 -0.92
CA SER A 262 -13.52 26.46 -2.19
C SER A 262 -12.63 26.12 -3.39
N GLU A 263 -11.34 25.90 -3.16
CA GLU A 263 -10.35 25.75 -4.22
C GLU A 263 -10.56 24.52 -5.11
N PRO A 264 -10.88 23.31 -4.60
CA PRO A 264 -11.13 22.15 -5.47
C PRO A 264 -12.32 22.38 -6.42
N TYR A 265 -13.35 23.09 -5.97
CA TYR A 265 -14.51 23.41 -6.80
C TYR A 265 -14.17 24.42 -7.88
N THR A 266 -13.43 25.50 -7.56
CA THR A 266 -13.02 26.49 -8.55
C THR A 266 -12.08 25.87 -9.61
N GLN A 267 -11.12 25.04 -9.21
CA GLN A 267 -10.25 24.33 -10.16
C GLN A 267 -11.01 23.34 -11.05
N ARG A 268 -12.03 22.67 -10.50
CA ARG A 268 -12.85 21.74 -11.27
C ARG A 268 -13.80 22.50 -12.21
N ALA A 269 -14.29 23.66 -11.83
CA ALA A 269 -15.05 24.55 -12.71
C ALA A 269 -14.21 25.00 -13.89
N ASP A 270 -12.97 25.43 -13.68
CA ASP A 270 -12.03 25.80 -14.76
C ASP A 270 -11.79 24.59 -15.71
N PHE A 271 -11.64 23.40 -15.15
CA PHE A 271 -11.51 22.18 -15.94
C PHE A 271 -12.76 21.91 -16.80
N TYR A 272 -13.96 22.02 -16.23
CA TYR A 272 -15.21 21.81 -16.97
C TYR A 272 -15.42 22.88 -18.05
N MET A 273 -15.06 24.14 -17.77
CA MET A 273 -15.06 25.21 -18.77
C MET A 273 -14.20 24.87 -19.98
N ALA A 274 -12.96 24.44 -19.73
CA ALA A 274 -12.02 24.09 -20.78
C ALA A 274 -12.53 22.93 -21.67
N HIS A 275 -13.40 22.07 -21.10
CA HIS A 275 -13.98 20.91 -21.80
C HIS A 275 -15.42 21.14 -22.29
N GLY A 276 -15.92 22.39 -22.22
CA GLY A 276 -17.25 22.77 -22.74
C GLY A 276 -18.43 22.29 -21.89
N ASN A 277 -18.19 21.79 -20.67
CA ASN A 277 -19.24 21.40 -19.73
C ASN A 277 -19.61 22.57 -18.83
N TYR A 278 -20.28 23.55 -19.39
CA TYR A 278 -20.59 24.83 -18.76
C TYR A 278 -21.51 24.69 -17.56
N ALA A 279 -22.51 23.81 -17.64
CA ALA A 279 -23.44 23.58 -16.54
C ALA A 279 -22.73 23.03 -15.30
N ALA A 280 -21.83 22.06 -15.46
CA ALA A 280 -21.03 21.53 -14.34
C ALA A 280 -20.06 22.58 -13.78
N ALA A 281 -19.51 23.47 -14.64
CA ALA A 281 -18.65 24.55 -14.17
C ALA A 281 -19.42 25.55 -13.31
N GLU A 282 -20.65 25.92 -13.67
CA GLU A 282 -21.51 26.80 -12.89
C GLU A 282 -21.95 26.16 -11.57
N GLU A 283 -22.28 24.86 -11.57
CA GLU A 283 -22.61 24.08 -10.37
C GLU A 283 -21.45 24.08 -9.37
N ASP A 284 -20.23 23.85 -9.85
CA ASP A 284 -19.04 23.89 -9.01
C ASP A 284 -18.73 25.28 -8.46
N MET A 285 -18.94 26.34 -9.23
CA MET A 285 -18.79 27.71 -8.71
C MET A 285 -19.81 28.03 -7.64
N ASN A 286 -21.03 27.56 -7.75
CA ASN A 286 -22.04 27.70 -6.71
C ASN A 286 -21.62 26.92 -5.46
N ALA A 287 -21.13 25.67 -5.59
CA ALA A 287 -20.60 24.90 -4.46
C ALA A 287 -19.41 25.60 -3.81
N ALA A 288 -18.50 26.21 -4.59
CA ALA A 288 -17.40 27.00 -4.07
C ALA A 288 -17.88 28.19 -3.22
N MET A 289 -18.94 28.88 -3.68
CA MET A 289 -19.55 29.99 -2.96
C MET A 289 -20.17 29.59 -1.61
N ASP A 290 -20.75 28.40 -1.56
CA ASP A 290 -21.39 27.88 -0.35
C ASP A 290 -20.37 27.58 0.76
N VAL A 291 -19.18 27.09 0.39
CA VAL A 291 -18.14 26.68 1.35
C VAL A 291 -17.06 27.73 1.61
N ALA A 292 -16.96 28.78 0.76
CA ALA A 292 -15.89 29.78 0.87
C ALA A 292 -15.95 30.59 2.16
N GLU A 293 -14.83 30.62 2.89
CA GLU A 293 -14.62 31.57 3.99
C GLU A 293 -14.46 33.01 3.47
N LYS A 294 -13.73 33.18 2.34
CA LYS A 294 -13.51 34.45 1.65
C LYS A 294 -14.28 34.45 0.34
N LYS A 295 -15.50 34.99 0.39
CA LYS A 295 -16.39 34.98 -0.76
C LYS A 295 -15.96 35.88 -1.91
N ASP A 296 -15.17 36.93 -1.64
CA ASP A 296 -14.66 37.88 -2.62
C ASP A 296 -13.75 37.21 -3.65
N GLU A 297 -12.89 36.28 -3.23
CA GLU A 297 -12.02 35.51 -4.14
C GLU A 297 -12.86 34.61 -5.08
N VAL A 298 -13.89 33.96 -4.54
CA VAL A 298 -14.79 33.11 -5.35
C VAL A 298 -15.68 33.96 -6.26
N TYR A 299 -16.18 35.10 -5.80
CA TYR A 299 -16.93 36.03 -6.66
C TYR A 299 -16.10 36.50 -7.85
N TYR A 300 -14.82 36.80 -7.62
CA TYR A 300 -13.93 37.17 -8.74
C TYR A 300 -13.76 36.02 -9.73
N ALA A 301 -13.48 34.80 -9.27
CA ALA A 301 -13.35 33.62 -10.14
C ALA A 301 -14.66 33.35 -10.90
N PHE A 302 -15.80 33.43 -10.23
CA PHE A 302 -17.10 33.22 -10.84
C PHE A 302 -17.45 34.30 -11.88
N SER A 303 -17.15 35.57 -11.58
CA SER A 303 -17.33 36.67 -12.53
C SER A 303 -16.50 36.48 -13.79
N LYS A 304 -15.25 36.02 -13.64
CA LYS A 304 -14.39 35.70 -14.80
C LYS A 304 -14.96 34.54 -15.60
N LEU A 305 -15.43 33.47 -14.94
CA LEU A 305 -16.07 32.34 -15.62
C LEU A 305 -17.31 32.77 -16.39
N LEU A 306 -18.20 33.55 -15.81
CA LEU A 306 -19.40 34.06 -16.48
C LEU A 306 -19.06 34.97 -17.68
N TYR A 307 -18.01 35.77 -17.53
CA TYR A 307 -17.52 36.58 -18.66
C TYR A 307 -17.04 35.71 -19.81
N GLU A 308 -16.22 34.69 -19.53
CA GLU A 308 -15.74 33.75 -20.54
C GLU A 308 -16.89 32.95 -21.19
N LEU A 309 -17.90 32.54 -20.38
CA LEU A 309 -19.11 31.88 -20.88
C LEU A 309 -19.88 32.73 -21.92
N ASN A 310 -20.05 34.01 -21.57
CA ASN A 310 -20.77 34.95 -22.49
C ASN A 310 -20.04 35.17 -23.85
N LEU A 311 -18.75 34.83 -23.90
CA LEU A 311 -17.98 34.87 -25.16
C LEU A 311 -18.13 33.59 -26.00
N LYS A 312 -18.73 32.52 -25.45
CA LYS A 312 -18.86 31.24 -26.16
C LYS A 312 -20.14 31.19 -26.97
N PRO A 313 -20.08 30.73 -28.25
CA PRO A 313 -21.27 30.55 -29.07
C PRO A 313 -22.23 29.53 -28.42
N GLY A 314 -23.50 29.93 -28.26
CA GLY A 314 -24.55 29.03 -27.78
C GLY A 314 -24.77 29.00 -26.27
N TYR A 315 -24.06 29.81 -25.50
CA TYR A 315 -24.39 30.07 -24.09
C TYR A 315 -25.45 31.18 -24.01
N THR A 316 -26.60 30.83 -23.43
CA THR A 316 -27.71 31.78 -23.22
C THR A 316 -28.26 31.64 -21.82
#